data_81a4fa7f9253f8569fe9634b199bbdd1
#
_entry.id   81a4fa7f9253f8569fe9634b199bbdd1
#
_cell.length_a   1.000
_cell.length_b   1.000
_cell.length_c   1.000
_cell.angle_alpha   90.00
_cell.angle_beta   90.00
_cell.angle_gamma   90.00
#
_symmetry.space_group_name_H-M   'P 1'
#
loop_
_entity.id
_entity.type
_entity.pdbx_description
1 polymer ?
#
loop_
_entity_poly.entity_id
_entity_poly.type
_entity_poly.pdbx_seq_one_letter_code
_entity_poly.pdbx_strand_id
1 'polypeptide(L)'
;MTRVVIKNANLVDGTGTPTRMADITMQDGLFIEVASSGSAGTMGAERVIDADGALVTPGFVDVHTHYDAQVSWDPWLTPSSWHGVTTAVMGNCGVGFAPAHPDRHQWLIELMEGVEDIPGSAMTDGIDWQWESFPEYLDSVASRSYVLDIGTQIAHGPLRAYVMGQRGADNLPATEDDRRRMAELVEEALRAGALGFSTSRTPLHKSKSGELVPGTMVGAEELFEIADAMARIGHGNFQFSPEHIRVPNEEWVWMR
;
A
#
# COMPACT_ATOMS: atom_id res chain seq x y z
N MET A 1 7.17 30.56 -0.48
CA MET A 1 8.18 29.63 -1.06
C MET A 1 9.07 29.18 0.09
N THR A 2 8.94 27.91 0.47
CA THR A 2 9.71 27.35 1.60
C THR A 2 11.03 26.81 1.09
N ARG A 3 12.13 27.47 1.46
CA ARG A 3 13.50 27.03 1.12
C ARG A 3 14.17 26.46 2.35
N VAL A 4 14.67 25.22 2.26
CA VAL A 4 15.42 24.54 3.31
C VAL A 4 16.80 24.17 2.79
N VAL A 5 17.84 24.40 3.60
CA VAL A 5 19.22 24.00 3.30
C VAL A 5 19.72 23.06 4.37
N ILE A 6 20.18 21.87 3.99
CA ILE A 6 20.88 20.94 4.86
C ILE A 6 22.37 21.04 4.53
N LYS A 7 23.22 21.37 5.50
CA LYS A 7 24.65 21.53 5.35
C LYS A 7 25.42 20.39 6.00
N ASN A 8 26.63 20.15 5.50
CA ASN A 8 27.56 19.20 6.08
C ASN A 8 26.99 17.78 6.24
N ALA A 9 26.14 17.37 5.29
CA ALA A 9 25.52 16.05 5.29
C ALA A 9 26.51 14.98 4.83
N ASN A 10 26.58 13.85 5.53
CA ASN A 10 27.16 12.63 5.00
C ASN A 10 26.10 11.91 4.18
N LEU A 11 26.00 12.25 2.88
CA LEU A 11 24.87 11.92 2.02
C LEU A 11 24.96 10.52 1.42
N VAL A 12 23.87 9.75 1.61
CA VAL A 12 23.54 8.54 0.83
C VAL A 12 22.28 8.85 0.03
N ASP A 13 22.39 9.06 -1.25
CA ASP A 13 21.29 9.57 -2.10
C ASP A 13 20.40 8.48 -2.74
N GLY A 14 20.64 7.22 -2.44
CA GLY A 14 19.87 6.10 -2.98
C GLY A 14 20.19 5.72 -4.44
N THR A 15 21.11 6.43 -5.12
CA THR A 15 21.47 6.15 -6.53
C THR A 15 22.51 5.04 -6.70
N GLY A 16 23.03 4.50 -5.61
CA GLY A 16 24.15 3.54 -5.61
C GLY A 16 25.52 4.20 -5.66
N THR A 17 25.61 5.53 -5.66
CA THR A 17 26.90 6.22 -5.57
C THR A 17 27.47 6.13 -4.15
N PRO A 18 28.83 6.14 -4.00
CA PRO A 18 29.44 6.17 -2.68
C PRO A 18 28.97 7.37 -1.85
N THR A 19 28.89 7.15 -0.54
CA THR A 19 28.61 8.19 0.44
C THR A 19 29.57 9.36 0.30
N ARG A 20 29.05 10.59 0.37
CA ARG A 20 29.87 11.80 0.20
C ARG A 20 29.38 12.95 1.08
N MET A 21 30.30 13.84 1.44
CA MET A 21 29.96 15.09 2.11
C MET A 21 29.30 16.06 1.13
N ALA A 22 28.09 16.53 1.45
CA ALA A 22 27.30 17.37 0.58
C ALA A 22 26.47 18.41 1.37
N ASP A 23 26.09 19.47 0.67
CA ASP A 23 25.00 20.35 1.08
C ASP A 23 23.80 20.10 0.17
N ILE A 24 22.59 20.15 0.72
CA ILE A 24 21.35 19.87 0.01
C ILE A 24 20.42 21.06 0.13
N THR A 25 19.92 21.56 -0.99
CA THR A 25 18.94 22.64 -1.01
C THR A 25 17.61 22.12 -1.56
N MET A 26 16.56 22.34 -0.79
CA MET A 26 15.17 22.05 -1.18
C MET A 26 14.37 23.34 -1.26
N GLN A 27 13.46 23.42 -2.21
CA GLN A 27 12.51 24.51 -2.34
C GLN A 27 11.14 23.98 -2.77
N ASP A 28 10.12 24.35 -2.01
CA ASP A 28 8.74 23.96 -2.26
C ASP A 28 8.56 22.44 -2.48
N GLY A 29 9.24 21.62 -1.64
CA GLY A 29 9.19 20.16 -1.68
C GLY A 29 10.09 19.50 -2.73
N LEU A 30 10.83 20.26 -3.53
CA LEU A 30 11.73 19.72 -4.55
C LEU A 30 13.20 19.93 -4.19
N PHE A 31 14.04 18.94 -4.52
CA PHE A 31 15.49 19.13 -4.50
C PHE A 31 15.91 20.02 -5.67
N ILE A 32 16.50 21.17 -5.37
CA ILE A 32 16.98 22.10 -6.39
C ILE A 32 18.49 22.07 -6.56
N GLU A 33 19.23 21.61 -5.54
CA GLU A 33 20.68 21.50 -5.59
C GLU A 33 21.18 20.44 -4.63
N VAL A 34 22.16 19.63 -5.06
CA VAL A 34 23.01 18.80 -4.23
C VAL A 34 24.46 19.16 -4.57
N ALA A 35 25.08 19.92 -3.71
CA ALA A 35 26.40 20.50 -3.92
C ALA A 35 27.46 19.92 -2.99
N SER A 36 28.76 20.20 -3.25
CA SER A 36 29.81 19.84 -2.32
C SER A 36 29.61 20.55 -0.97
N SER A 37 29.99 19.89 0.13
CA SER A 37 29.88 20.46 1.48
C SER A 37 30.54 21.84 1.56
N GLY A 38 29.86 22.79 2.19
CA GLY A 38 30.29 24.16 2.35
C GLY A 38 30.02 25.09 1.16
N SER A 39 29.42 24.61 0.06
CA SER A 39 29.17 25.41 -1.15
C SER A 39 27.76 25.96 -1.27
N ALA A 40 26.76 25.38 -0.58
CA ALA A 40 25.39 25.87 -0.66
C ALA A 40 25.19 27.23 0.02
N GLY A 41 24.61 28.17 -0.74
CA GLY A 41 24.20 29.47 -0.20
C GLY A 41 22.98 29.36 0.71
N THR A 42 23.00 30.03 1.85
CA THR A 42 21.89 30.05 2.81
C THR A 42 20.98 31.26 2.67
N MET A 43 21.30 32.18 1.74
CA MET A 43 20.50 33.39 1.54
C MET A 43 19.06 33.04 1.12
N GLY A 44 18.09 33.59 1.84
CA GLY A 44 16.68 33.35 1.59
C GLY A 44 16.17 31.97 2.07
N ALA A 45 16.98 31.19 2.79
CA ALA A 45 16.53 29.96 3.41
C ALA A 45 15.66 30.28 4.63
N GLU A 46 14.46 29.67 4.68
CA GLU A 46 13.56 29.73 5.85
C GLU A 46 14.13 28.87 7.00
N ARG A 47 14.81 27.78 6.63
CA ARG A 47 15.43 26.88 7.58
C ARG A 47 16.80 26.41 7.07
N VAL A 48 17.79 26.44 7.97
CA VAL A 48 19.11 25.86 7.75
C VAL A 48 19.34 24.79 8.81
N ILE A 49 19.68 23.58 8.38
CA ILE A 49 20.00 22.44 9.24
C ILE A 49 21.46 22.12 9.03
N ASP A 50 22.27 22.20 10.08
CA ASP A 50 23.63 21.68 10.04
C ASP A 50 23.60 20.21 10.47
N ALA A 51 23.91 19.32 9.56
CA ALA A 51 23.95 17.88 9.81
C ALA A 51 25.20 17.45 10.58
N ASP A 52 26.23 18.33 10.64
CA ASP A 52 27.49 18.08 11.38
C ASP A 52 28.09 16.69 11.06
N GLY A 53 28.08 16.28 9.82
CA GLY A 53 28.54 14.97 9.38
C GLY A 53 27.59 13.80 9.64
N ALA A 54 26.40 14.06 10.17
CA ALA A 54 25.38 13.01 10.32
C ALA A 54 24.97 12.42 8.97
N LEU A 55 24.59 11.15 8.99
CA LEU A 55 24.05 10.48 7.82
C LEU A 55 22.73 11.12 7.40
N VAL A 56 22.63 11.50 6.12
CA VAL A 56 21.42 12.02 5.51
C VAL A 56 21.03 11.11 4.34
N THR A 57 19.82 10.61 4.37
CA THR A 57 19.26 9.69 3.36
C THR A 57 17.91 10.21 2.89
N PRO A 58 17.39 9.75 1.72
CA PRO A 58 15.97 9.83 1.44
C PRO A 58 15.16 9.17 2.55
N GLY A 59 13.92 9.60 2.75
CA GLY A 59 13.00 8.91 3.64
C GLY A 59 12.76 7.47 3.17
N PHE A 60 12.47 6.58 4.12
CA PHE A 60 12.18 5.19 3.78
C PHE A 60 10.81 5.05 3.13
N VAL A 61 10.73 4.18 2.12
CA VAL A 61 9.47 3.73 1.53
C VAL A 61 9.15 2.37 2.12
N ASP A 62 8.10 2.29 2.95
CA ASP A 62 7.60 1.02 3.46
C ASP A 62 6.59 0.46 2.46
N VAL A 63 7.02 -0.52 1.67
CA VAL A 63 6.25 -1.08 0.57
C VAL A 63 5.20 -2.10 1.02
N HIS A 64 5.16 -2.45 2.32
CA HIS A 64 4.27 -3.47 2.84
C HIS A 64 3.77 -3.10 4.24
N THR A 65 2.62 -2.44 4.31
CA THR A 65 1.94 -2.08 5.55
C THR A 65 0.47 -2.48 5.51
N HIS A 66 -0.18 -2.46 6.69
CA HIS A 66 -1.61 -2.72 6.84
C HIS A 66 -2.30 -1.53 7.54
N TYR A 67 -2.01 -0.32 7.06
CA TYR A 67 -2.63 0.92 7.53
C TYR A 67 -4.03 1.16 6.95
N ASP A 68 -4.60 0.20 6.23
CA ASP A 68 -5.87 0.29 5.50
C ASP A 68 -7.05 0.78 6.33
N ALA A 69 -7.09 0.43 7.62
CA ALA A 69 -8.04 0.95 8.58
C ALA A 69 -7.52 2.22 9.27
N GLN A 70 -6.27 2.16 9.76
CA GLN A 70 -5.67 3.22 10.58
C GLN A 70 -5.61 4.57 9.85
N VAL A 71 -5.50 4.56 8.53
CA VAL A 71 -5.58 5.75 7.68
C VAL A 71 -6.87 6.55 7.88
N SER A 72 -7.93 5.94 8.41
CA SER A 72 -9.20 6.63 8.69
C SER A 72 -9.15 7.51 9.94
N TRP A 73 -8.23 7.29 10.89
CA TRP A 73 -8.21 8.05 12.16
C TRP A 73 -6.83 8.54 12.60
N ASP A 74 -5.73 7.98 12.10
CA ASP A 74 -4.38 8.38 12.50
C ASP A 74 -3.63 9.13 11.39
N PRO A 75 -3.59 10.47 11.44
CA PRO A 75 -2.86 11.25 10.45
C PRO A 75 -1.33 11.10 10.54
N TRP A 76 -0.83 10.54 11.65
CA TRP A 76 0.59 10.33 11.86
C TRP A 76 1.09 9.00 11.32
N LEU A 77 0.21 8.02 11.11
CA LEU A 77 0.52 6.66 10.69
C LEU A 77 1.68 6.06 11.52
N THR A 78 1.46 6.08 12.82
CA THR A 78 2.43 5.57 13.78
C THR A 78 2.38 4.04 13.83
N PRO A 79 3.52 3.38 14.09
CA PRO A 79 4.82 3.95 14.46
C PRO A 79 5.74 4.24 13.27
N SER A 80 5.39 3.93 12.02
CA SER A 80 6.28 4.04 10.86
C SER A 80 6.88 5.45 10.69
N SER A 81 6.06 6.50 10.90
CA SER A 81 6.52 7.89 10.82
C SER A 81 7.63 8.23 11.84
N TRP A 82 7.65 7.59 13.00
CA TRP A 82 8.68 7.79 14.01
C TRP A 82 10.03 7.17 13.65
N HIS A 83 10.03 6.26 12.67
CA HIS A 83 11.22 5.52 12.24
C HIS A 83 11.78 5.99 10.89
N GLY A 84 11.35 7.17 10.42
CA GLY A 84 11.89 7.79 9.20
C GLY A 84 11.24 7.27 7.91
N VAL A 85 10.12 6.57 8.00
CA VAL A 85 9.27 6.27 6.85
C VAL A 85 8.60 7.57 6.40
N THR A 86 8.63 7.83 5.10
CA THR A 86 8.00 8.99 4.47
C THR A 86 6.93 8.60 3.45
N THR A 87 6.91 7.34 3.05
CA THR A 87 5.88 6.78 2.15
C THR A 87 5.51 5.38 2.62
N ALA A 88 4.23 5.09 2.77
CA ALA A 88 3.71 3.78 3.12
C ALA A 88 2.80 3.23 2.04
N VAL A 89 2.92 1.94 1.73
CA VAL A 89 2.03 1.24 0.80
C VAL A 89 1.17 0.24 1.58
N MET A 90 -0.14 0.36 1.44
CA MET A 90 -1.13 -0.50 2.07
C MET A 90 -1.94 -1.29 1.03
N GLY A 91 -2.94 -2.07 1.45
CA GLY A 91 -3.69 -2.96 0.56
C GLY A 91 -2.92 -4.22 0.22
N ASN A 92 -2.08 -4.70 1.14
CA ASN A 92 -1.22 -5.87 0.93
C ASN A 92 -1.91 -7.18 1.31
N CYS A 93 -1.28 -8.31 1.01
CA CYS A 93 -1.71 -9.66 1.42
C CYS A 93 -3.13 -10.06 1.04
N GLY A 94 -3.76 -9.35 0.09
CA GLY A 94 -5.13 -9.60 -0.31
C GLY A 94 -6.18 -9.19 0.74
N VAL A 95 -5.81 -8.39 1.75
CA VAL A 95 -6.72 -7.83 2.75
C VAL A 95 -6.77 -6.30 2.67
N GLY A 96 -7.91 -5.72 3.03
CA GLY A 96 -8.16 -4.28 2.96
C GLY A 96 -9.65 -3.97 3.14
N PHE A 97 -10.05 -2.74 2.88
CA PHE A 97 -11.40 -2.25 3.14
C PHE A 97 -12.14 -1.70 1.91
N ALA A 98 -11.60 -1.93 0.70
CA ALA A 98 -12.24 -1.51 -0.54
C ALA A 98 -11.95 -2.47 -1.72
N PRO A 99 -12.97 -2.70 -2.60
CA PRO A 99 -14.34 -2.22 -2.50
C PRO A 99 -15.13 -2.93 -1.40
N ALA A 100 -16.20 -2.31 -0.87
CA ALA A 100 -16.95 -2.85 0.25
C ALA A 100 -18.44 -2.50 0.19
N HIS A 101 -19.30 -3.49 0.06
CA HIS A 101 -20.73 -3.27 0.27
C HIS A 101 -21.03 -3.01 1.76
N PRO A 102 -22.01 -2.16 2.10
CA PRO A 102 -22.33 -1.81 3.49
C PRO A 102 -22.64 -3.00 4.40
N ASP A 103 -23.22 -4.07 3.87
CA ASP A 103 -23.52 -5.29 4.61
C ASP A 103 -22.27 -6.18 4.86
N ARG A 104 -21.10 -5.80 4.36
CA ARG A 104 -19.83 -6.52 4.49
C ARG A 104 -18.81 -5.81 5.38
N HIS A 105 -19.09 -4.64 5.88
CA HIS A 105 -18.16 -3.87 6.71
C HIS A 105 -17.67 -4.67 7.92
N GLN A 106 -18.60 -5.27 8.68
CA GLN A 106 -18.26 -6.06 9.86
C GLN A 106 -17.40 -7.29 9.50
N TRP A 107 -17.71 -7.96 8.39
CA TRP A 107 -16.94 -9.10 7.92
C TRP A 107 -15.51 -8.72 7.53
N LEU A 108 -15.31 -7.57 6.87
CA LEU A 108 -13.97 -7.06 6.53
C LEU A 108 -13.15 -6.72 7.79
N ILE A 109 -13.79 -6.19 8.83
CA ILE A 109 -13.16 -5.94 10.14
C ILE A 109 -12.70 -7.27 10.76
N GLU A 110 -13.55 -8.28 10.79
CA GLU A 110 -13.23 -9.61 11.34
C GLU A 110 -12.12 -10.32 10.55
N LEU A 111 -12.09 -10.13 9.23
CA LEU A 111 -11.02 -10.63 8.38
C LEU A 111 -9.68 -9.98 8.73
N MET A 112 -9.63 -8.66 8.80
CA MET A 112 -8.41 -7.91 9.14
C MET A 112 -7.95 -8.20 10.57
N GLU A 113 -8.85 -8.27 11.54
CA GLU A 113 -8.52 -8.61 12.92
C GLU A 113 -7.84 -9.99 13.03
N GLY A 114 -8.26 -10.95 12.21
CA GLY A 114 -7.69 -12.30 12.22
C GLY A 114 -6.35 -12.40 11.51
N VAL A 115 -6.11 -11.56 10.49
CA VAL A 115 -4.86 -11.60 9.69
C VAL A 115 -3.75 -10.77 10.33
N GLU A 116 -4.08 -9.59 10.88
CA GLU A 116 -3.09 -8.58 11.28
C GLU A 116 -3.12 -8.25 12.79
N ASP A 117 -3.90 -8.98 13.57
CA ASP A 117 -4.06 -8.76 15.03
C ASP A 117 -4.47 -7.33 15.41
N ILE A 118 -5.11 -6.59 14.50
CA ILE A 118 -5.63 -5.24 14.78
C ILE A 118 -6.97 -5.38 15.50
N PRO A 119 -7.16 -4.78 16.70
CA PRO A 119 -8.40 -4.91 17.43
C PRO A 119 -9.64 -4.47 16.63
N GLY A 120 -10.62 -5.38 16.45
CA GLY A 120 -11.85 -5.10 15.71
C GLY A 120 -12.63 -3.91 16.25
N SER A 121 -12.60 -3.68 17.59
CA SER A 121 -13.21 -2.51 18.21
C SER A 121 -12.61 -1.18 17.75
N ALA A 122 -11.27 -1.12 17.60
CA ALA A 122 -10.59 0.07 17.11
C ALA A 122 -10.98 0.37 15.64
N MET A 123 -11.09 -0.66 14.82
CA MET A 123 -11.52 -0.53 13.43
C MET A 123 -12.99 -0.13 13.32
N THR A 124 -13.86 -0.71 14.14
CA THR A 124 -15.30 -0.37 14.18
C THR A 124 -15.53 1.09 14.55
N ASP A 125 -14.77 1.61 15.51
CA ASP A 125 -14.90 3.00 15.95
C ASP A 125 -14.17 3.99 15.02
N GLY A 126 -13.11 3.54 14.35
CA GLY A 126 -12.21 4.39 13.59
C GLY A 126 -12.57 4.54 12.11
N ILE A 127 -13.21 3.55 11.49
CA ILE A 127 -13.53 3.60 10.05
C ILE A 127 -14.90 4.26 9.87
N ASP A 128 -14.96 5.34 9.10
CA ASP A 128 -16.18 6.10 8.84
C ASP A 128 -16.96 5.67 7.57
N TRP A 129 -16.41 4.72 6.82
CA TRP A 129 -17.06 4.09 5.66
C TRP A 129 -17.69 5.07 4.65
N GLN A 130 -16.93 6.07 4.22
CA GLN A 130 -17.39 7.04 3.22
C GLN A 130 -17.26 6.55 1.77
N TRP A 131 -17.13 5.23 1.56
CA TRP A 131 -16.92 4.61 0.25
C TRP A 131 -17.65 3.27 0.14
N GLU A 132 -17.93 2.87 -1.09
CA GLU A 132 -18.30 1.53 -1.50
C GLU A 132 -17.32 1.00 -2.54
N SER A 133 -16.99 1.80 -3.55
CA SER A 133 -16.02 1.48 -4.60
C SER A 133 -14.57 1.78 -4.16
N PHE A 134 -13.61 1.23 -4.90
CA PHE A 134 -12.19 1.51 -4.66
C PHE A 134 -11.80 2.98 -5.00
N PRO A 135 -12.28 3.58 -6.11
CA PRO A 135 -12.06 5.01 -6.35
C PRO A 135 -12.57 5.91 -5.22
N GLU A 136 -13.76 5.67 -4.67
CA GLU A 136 -14.29 6.43 -3.53
C GLU A 136 -13.41 6.27 -2.27
N TYR A 137 -12.83 5.08 -2.06
CA TYR A 137 -11.83 4.87 -0.99
C TYR A 137 -10.60 5.75 -1.19
N LEU A 138 -10.06 5.81 -2.41
CA LEU A 138 -8.95 6.71 -2.73
C LEU A 138 -9.32 8.18 -2.48
N ASP A 139 -10.52 8.60 -2.87
CA ASP A 139 -11.00 9.96 -2.65
C ASP A 139 -11.13 10.25 -1.15
N SER A 140 -11.65 9.31 -0.36
CA SER A 140 -11.74 9.42 1.10
C SER A 140 -10.35 9.57 1.73
N VAL A 141 -9.37 8.75 1.33
CA VAL A 141 -7.99 8.87 1.78
C VAL A 141 -7.39 10.22 1.35
N ALA A 142 -7.56 10.62 0.09
CA ALA A 142 -7.02 11.88 -0.44
C ALA A 142 -7.64 13.13 0.20
N SER A 143 -8.84 13.03 0.76
CA SER A 143 -9.51 14.14 1.46
C SER A 143 -8.86 14.52 2.80
N ARG A 144 -7.93 13.71 3.30
CA ARG A 144 -7.26 13.85 4.59
C ARG A 144 -5.82 14.30 4.42
N SER A 145 -5.21 14.74 5.50
CA SER A 145 -3.79 15.13 5.53
C SER A 145 -2.99 14.18 6.41
N TYR A 146 -1.89 13.68 5.89
CA TYR A 146 -1.01 12.75 6.58
C TYR A 146 0.42 13.29 6.64
N VAL A 147 1.21 12.77 7.57
CA VAL A 147 2.66 13.07 7.64
C VAL A 147 3.49 12.20 6.68
N LEU A 148 2.90 11.15 6.13
CA LEU A 148 3.49 10.26 5.13
C LEU A 148 2.73 10.40 3.82
N ASP A 149 3.41 10.16 2.70
CA ASP A 149 2.74 9.84 1.45
C ASP A 149 2.16 8.43 1.54
N ILE A 150 0.98 8.23 0.94
CA ILE A 150 0.26 6.96 1.00
C ILE A 150 0.02 6.45 -0.41
N GLY A 151 0.35 5.18 -0.62
CA GLY A 151 -0.09 4.42 -1.78
C GLY A 151 -0.89 3.20 -1.33
N THR A 152 -1.81 2.74 -2.17
CA THR A 152 -2.61 1.55 -1.85
C THR A 152 -2.80 0.65 -3.06
N GLN A 153 -2.96 -0.64 -2.81
CA GLN A 153 -3.29 -1.66 -3.80
C GLN A 153 -4.73 -2.10 -3.60
N ILE A 154 -5.41 -2.51 -4.70
CA ILE A 154 -6.71 -3.18 -4.55
C ILE A 154 -6.48 -4.61 -4.08
N ALA A 155 -7.15 -5.00 -2.99
CA ALA A 155 -6.95 -6.28 -2.33
C ALA A 155 -7.96 -7.34 -2.80
N HIS A 156 -7.48 -8.56 -3.01
CA HIS A 156 -8.26 -9.66 -3.59
C HIS A 156 -9.45 -10.10 -2.74
N GLY A 157 -9.27 -10.17 -1.42
CA GLY A 157 -10.34 -10.60 -0.50
C GLY A 157 -11.59 -9.71 -0.55
N PRO A 158 -11.46 -8.38 -0.34
CA PRO A 158 -12.57 -7.44 -0.53
C PRO A 158 -13.17 -7.51 -1.93
N LEU A 159 -12.34 -7.58 -2.98
CA LEU A 159 -12.78 -7.65 -4.38
C LEU A 159 -13.66 -8.87 -4.63
N ARG A 160 -13.25 -10.05 -4.16
CA ARG A 160 -14.04 -11.29 -4.27
C ARG A 160 -15.35 -11.21 -3.51
N ALA A 161 -15.33 -10.70 -2.28
CA ALA A 161 -16.52 -10.53 -1.47
C ALA A 161 -17.50 -9.53 -2.10
N TYR A 162 -16.98 -8.49 -2.74
CA TYR A 162 -17.77 -7.48 -3.42
C TYR A 162 -18.47 -8.04 -4.66
N VAL A 163 -17.77 -8.79 -5.51
CA VAL A 163 -18.33 -9.34 -6.76
C VAL A 163 -19.19 -10.57 -6.52
N MET A 164 -18.76 -11.46 -5.63
CA MET A 164 -19.35 -12.80 -5.48
C MET A 164 -20.17 -12.95 -4.19
N GLY A 165 -20.16 -11.94 -3.32
CA GLY A 165 -20.81 -12.01 -2.01
C GLY A 165 -20.27 -13.15 -1.14
N GLN A 166 -21.16 -13.94 -0.54
CA GLN A 166 -20.76 -15.05 0.35
C GLN A 166 -19.93 -16.12 -0.39
N ARG A 167 -20.22 -16.38 -1.66
CA ARG A 167 -19.42 -17.33 -2.46
C ARG A 167 -17.94 -16.93 -2.52
N GLY A 168 -17.68 -15.62 -2.66
CA GLY A 168 -16.31 -15.08 -2.68
C GLY A 168 -15.65 -15.21 -1.32
N ALA A 169 -16.36 -14.88 -0.25
CA ALA A 169 -15.88 -15.04 1.13
C ALA A 169 -15.54 -16.50 1.46
N ASP A 170 -16.34 -17.45 1.00
CA ASP A 170 -16.16 -18.89 1.21
C ASP A 170 -15.08 -19.52 0.28
N ASN A 171 -14.33 -18.72 -0.47
CA ASN A 171 -13.35 -19.20 -1.45
C ASN A 171 -13.91 -20.16 -2.53
N LEU A 172 -15.22 -20.07 -2.85
CA LEU A 172 -15.80 -20.87 -3.94
C LEU A 172 -15.25 -20.42 -5.30
N PRO A 173 -15.19 -21.33 -6.30
CA PRO A 173 -14.72 -20.97 -7.62
C PRO A 173 -15.51 -19.82 -8.25
N ALA A 174 -14.82 -18.87 -8.85
CA ALA A 174 -15.42 -17.79 -9.62
C ALA A 174 -15.92 -18.30 -10.96
N THR A 175 -17.08 -17.82 -11.38
CA THR A 175 -17.56 -18.01 -12.76
C THR A 175 -16.77 -17.10 -13.71
N GLU A 176 -16.92 -17.30 -15.02
CA GLU A 176 -16.33 -16.41 -16.03
C GLU A 176 -16.81 -14.97 -15.86
N ASP A 177 -18.11 -14.77 -15.56
CA ASP A 177 -18.67 -13.44 -15.31
C ASP A 177 -18.09 -12.79 -14.05
N ASP A 178 -17.92 -13.57 -12.98
CA ASP A 178 -17.28 -13.08 -11.75
C ASP A 178 -15.83 -12.61 -12.02
N ARG A 179 -15.03 -13.43 -12.73
CA ARG A 179 -13.64 -13.11 -13.07
C ARG A 179 -13.55 -11.86 -13.94
N ARG A 180 -14.40 -11.78 -14.98
CA ARG A 180 -14.47 -10.58 -15.83
C ARG A 180 -14.81 -9.34 -15.01
N ARG A 181 -15.79 -9.43 -14.09
CA ARG A 181 -16.16 -8.29 -13.24
C ARG A 181 -15.04 -7.88 -12.28
N MET A 182 -14.33 -8.84 -11.70
CA MET A 182 -13.14 -8.53 -10.88
C MET A 182 -12.07 -7.82 -11.70
N ALA A 183 -11.77 -8.30 -12.90
CA ALA A 183 -10.80 -7.69 -13.81
C ALA A 183 -11.19 -6.23 -14.17
N GLU A 184 -12.45 -5.96 -14.47
CA GLU A 184 -12.97 -4.60 -14.73
C GLU A 184 -12.75 -3.67 -13.52
N LEU A 185 -13.03 -4.14 -12.30
CA LEU A 185 -12.84 -3.35 -11.08
C LEU A 185 -11.37 -3.10 -10.78
N VAL A 186 -10.48 -4.04 -11.10
CA VAL A 186 -9.03 -3.81 -11.00
C VAL A 186 -8.57 -2.74 -12.00
N GLU A 187 -9.07 -2.77 -13.25
CA GLU A 187 -8.78 -1.70 -14.22
C GLU A 187 -9.29 -0.33 -13.73
N GLU A 188 -10.49 -0.29 -13.16
CA GLU A 188 -11.06 0.94 -12.58
C GLU A 188 -10.18 1.47 -11.44
N ALA A 189 -9.76 0.60 -10.53
CA ALA A 189 -8.88 0.95 -9.42
C ALA A 189 -7.53 1.50 -9.90
N LEU A 190 -6.91 0.85 -10.89
CA LEU A 190 -5.64 1.31 -11.46
C LEU A 190 -5.78 2.66 -12.16
N ARG A 191 -6.86 2.87 -12.91
CA ARG A 191 -7.13 4.20 -13.53
C ARG A 191 -7.37 5.29 -12.50
N ALA A 192 -7.92 4.94 -11.33
CA ALA A 192 -8.13 5.88 -10.22
C ALA A 192 -6.85 6.17 -9.44
N GLY A 193 -5.77 5.38 -9.61
CA GLY A 193 -4.48 5.61 -8.96
C GLY A 193 -4.01 4.49 -8.02
N ALA A 194 -4.66 3.32 -8.02
CA ALA A 194 -4.12 2.16 -7.29
C ALA A 194 -2.70 1.82 -7.77
N LEU A 195 -1.82 1.49 -6.83
CA LEU A 195 -0.45 1.07 -7.15
C LEU A 195 -0.37 -0.34 -7.72
N GLY A 196 -1.44 -1.11 -7.62
CA GLY A 196 -1.47 -2.48 -8.10
C GLY A 196 -2.60 -3.29 -7.47
N PHE A 197 -2.41 -4.59 -7.51
CA PHE A 197 -3.30 -5.61 -6.96
C PHE A 197 -2.54 -6.50 -5.98
N SER A 198 -3.20 -6.94 -4.91
CA SER A 198 -2.59 -7.86 -3.95
C SER A 198 -3.43 -9.10 -3.70
N THR A 199 -2.77 -10.23 -3.49
CA THR A 199 -3.42 -11.50 -3.15
C THR A 199 -2.62 -12.30 -2.11
N SER A 200 -3.31 -13.19 -1.40
CA SER A 200 -2.70 -14.14 -0.47
C SER A 200 -2.88 -15.57 -0.96
N ARG A 201 -1.80 -16.36 -0.86
CA ARG A 201 -1.80 -17.81 -1.13
C ARG A 201 -1.42 -18.60 0.12
N THR A 202 -1.18 -17.91 1.24
CA THR A 202 -0.76 -18.58 2.45
C THR A 202 -1.95 -19.05 3.30
N PRO A 203 -1.95 -20.32 3.75
CA PRO A 203 -2.96 -20.83 4.67
C PRO A 203 -2.82 -20.27 6.10
N LEU A 204 -1.81 -19.45 6.34
CA LEU A 204 -1.61 -18.78 7.64
C LEU A 204 -2.54 -17.58 7.82
N HIS A 205 -2.92 -16.90 6.73
CA HIS A 205 -3.83 -15.78 6.78
C HIS A 205 -5.28 -16.27 6.92
N LYS A 206 -5.84 -16.04 8.08
CA LYS A 206 -7.19 -16.48 8.43
C LYS A 206 -7.95 -15.38 9.16
N SER A 207 -9.25 -15.33 8.93
CA SER A 207 -10.15 -14.52 9.73
C SER A 207 -10.14 -14.99 11.21
N LYS A 208 -10.74 -14.22 12.08
CA LYS A 208 -10.92 -14.58 13.49
C LYS A 208 -11.71 -15.87 13.70
N SER A 209 -12.62 -16.21 12.78
CA SER A 209 -13.38 -17.48 12.74
C SER A 209 -12.57 -18.66 12.19
N GLY A 210 -11.35 -18.43 11.70
CA GLY A 210 -10.45 -19.44 11.15
C GLY A 210 -10.61 -19.70 9.65
N GLU A 211 -11.42 -18.91 8.95
CA GLU A 211 -11.61 -18.98 7.51
C GLU A 211 -10.41 -18.38 6.77
N LEU A 212 -10.01 -18.97 5.65
CA LEU A 212 -8.91 -18.46 4.84
C LEU A 212 -9.30 -17.13 4.17
N VAL A 213 -8.32 -16.24 4.00
CA VAL A 213 -8.49 -15.02 3.19
C VAL A 213 -9.02 -15.41 1.80
N PRO A 214 -10.07 -14.74 1.30
CA PRO A 214 -10.56 -15.00 -0.06
C PRO A 214 -9.47 -14.73 -1.10
N GLY A 215 -9.32 -15.68 -2.01
CA GLY A 215 -8.23 -15.67 -3.00
C GLY A 215 -7.14 -16.71 -2.71
N THR A 216 -7.04 -17.22 -1.47
CA THR A 216 -6.00 -18.20 -1.09
C THR A 216 -6.08 -19.50 -1.90
N MET A 217 -7.28 -19.95 -2.23
CA MET A 217 -7.52 -21.25 -2.89
C MET A 217 -7.96 -21.13 -4.35
N VAL A 218 -7.85 -19.96 -4.96
CA VAL A 218 -8.31 -19.75 -6.35
C VAL A 218 -7.38 -20.39 -7.38
N GLY A 219 -7.95 -20.77 -8.53
CA GLY A 219 -7.19 -21.22 -9.70
C GLY A 219 -6.39 -20.10 -10.35
N ALA A 220 -5.39 -20.48 -11.16
CA ALA A 220 -4.54 -19.52 -11.85
C ALA A 220 -5.31 -18.67 -12.87
N GLU A 221 -6.41 -19.18 -13.44
CA GLU A 221 -7.22 -18.47 -14.42
C GLU A 221 -7.75 -17.13 -13.89
N GLU A 222 -8.18 -17.09 -12.62
CA GLU A 222 -8.65 -15.85 -11.99
C GLU A 222 -7.52 -14.82 -11.87
N LEU A 223 -6.34 -15.27 -11.49
CA LEU A 223 -5.16 -14.41 -11.36
C LEU A 223 -4.65 -13.92 -12.72
N PHE A 224 -4.73 -14.76 -13.75
CA PHE A 224 -4.36 -14.38 -15.13
C PHE A 224 -5.31 -13.33 -15.70
N GLU A 225 -6.62 -13.45 -15.53
CA GLU A 225 -7.57 -12.44 -16.01
C GLU A 225 -7.33 -11.07 -15.33
N ILE A 226 -6.99 -11.07 -14.05
CA ILE A 226 -6.59 -9.86 -13.32
C ILE A 226 -5.26 -9.31 -13.86
N ALA A 227 -4.25 -10.16 -14.05
CA ALA A 227 -2.95 -9.74 -14.58
C ALA A 227 -3.07 -9.18 -16.00
N ASP A 228 -3.91 -9.78 -16.85
CA ASP A 228 -4.21 -9.29 -18.20
C ASP A 228 -4.89 -7.92 -18.16
N ALA A 229 -5.78 -7.69 -17.18
CA ALA A 229 -6.40 -6.38 -16.95
C ALA A 229 -5.33 -5.32 -16.59
N MET A 230 -4.43 -5.67 -15.67
CA MET A 230 -3.30 -4.81 -15.31
C MET A 230 -2.38 -4.52 -16.51
N ALA A 231 -2.09 -5.53 -17.32
CA ALA A 231 -1.26 -5.39 -18.53
C ALA A 231 -1.91 -4.45 -19.55
N ARG A 232 -3.24 -4.47 -19.70
CA ARG A 232 -3.97 -3.53 -20.58
C ARG A 232 -3.83 -2.07 -20.12
N ILE A 233 -3.75 -1.83 -18.82
CA ILE A 233 -3.51 -0.50 -18.25
C ILE A 233 -2.05 -0.08 -18.39
N GLY A 234 -1.13 -1.05 -18.39
CA GLY A 234 0.29 -0.82 -18.60
C GLY A 234 1.09 -0.36 -17.38
N HIS A 235 0.50 -0.42 -16.19
CA HIS A 235 1.20 -0.17 -14.93
C HIS A 235 0.55 -0.93 -13.78
N GLY A 236 1.23 -0.97 -12.63
CA GLY A 236 0.80 -1.60 -11.39
C GLY A 236 1.70 -2.77 -10.99
N ASN A 237 1.73 -3.03 -9.70
CA ASN A 237 2.45 -4.16 -9.12
C ASN A 237 1.46 -5.28 -8.80
N PHE A 238 1.82 -6.51 -9.11
CA PHE A 238 1.09 -7.68 -8.65
C PHE A 238 1.80 -8.19 -7.37
N GLN A 239 1.25 -7.85 -6.23
CA GLN A 239 1.77 -8.27 -4.93
C GLN A 239 1.19 -9.64 -4.57
N PHE A 240 2.03 -10.50 -4.05
CA PHE A 240 1.71 -11.87 -3.80
C PHE A 240 2.31 -12.33 -2.46
N SER A 241 1.48 -12.84 -1.56
CA SER A 241 1.93 -13.53 -0.34
C SER A 241 1.94 -15.03 -0.60
N PRO A 242 3.10 -15.66 -0.83
CA PRO A 242 3.19 -17.09 -1.12
C PRO A 242 2.90 -17.93 0.11
N GLU A 243 2.75 -19.24 -0.07
CA GLU A 243 2.79 -20.17 1.04
C GLU A 243 4.14 -20.07 1.75
N HIS A 244 4.16 -19.58 2.98
CA HIS A 244 5.40 -19.29 3.73
C HIS A 244 6.24 -20.53 4.06
N ILE A 245 5.63 -21.73 4.06
CA ILE A 245 6.31 -22.98 4.38
C ILE A 245 6.99 -23.55 3.13
N ARG A 246 6.34 -23.46 1.98
CA ARG A 246 6.81 -24.00 0.72
C ARG A 246 6.03 -23.38 -0.45
N VAL A 247 6.70 -22.75 -1.39
CA VAL A 247 6.08 -22.36 -2.65
C VAL A 247 5.99 -23.60 -3.55
N PRO A 248 4.79 -24.12 -3.87
CA PRO A 248 4.62 -25.25 -4.73
C PRO A 248 5.20 -24.97 -6.13
N ASN A 249 5.77 -25.99 -6.80
CA ASN A 249 6.30 -25.84 -8.15
C ASN A 249 5.25 -25.34 -9.14
N GLU A 250 4.01 -25.69 -8.93
CA GLU A 250 2.86 -25.25 -9.74
C GLU A 250 2.65 -23.74 -9.66
N GLU A 251 2.87 -23.13 -8.51
CA GLU A 251 2.82 -21.67 -8.34
C GLU A 251 3.95 -20.98 -9.11
N TRP A 252 5.17 -21.52 -9.06
CA TRP A 252 6.28 -20.99 -9.84
C TRP A 252 6.05 -21.02 -11.36
N VAL A 253 5.26 -21.96 -11.86
CA VAL A 253 4.97 -22.10 -13.30
C VAL A 253 4.13 -20.94 -13.81
N TRP A 254 3.13 -20.51 -13.07
CA TRP A 254 2.27 -19.42 -13.51
C TRP A 254 2.74 -18.02 -13.06
N MET A 255 3.66 -17.93 -12.12
CA MET A 255 4.28 -16.64 -11.71
C MET A 255 5.33 -16.13 -12.70
N ARG A 256 5.73 -16.94 -13.70
CA ARG A 256 6.72 -16.58 -14.75
C ARG A 256 6.05 -16.01 -15.99
#